data_4188707ab06320be7e1d6e22a7b44297
#
_entry.id   4188707ab06320be7e1d6e22a7b44297
#
_cell.length_a   1.000
_cell.length_b   1.000
_cell.length_c   1.000
_cell.angle_alpha   90.00
_cell.angle_beta   90.00
_cell.angle_gamma   90.00
#
_symmetry.space_group_name_H-M   'P 1'
#
loop_
_entity.id
_entity.type
_entity.pdbx_description
1 polymer ?
#
loop_
_entity_poly.entity_id
_entity_poly.type
_entity_poly.pdbx_seq_one_letter_code
_entity_poly.pdbx_strand_id
1 'polypeptide(L)'
;MTDAEPRVIVALDLLYGVVAATWDQTNLEAVLSTSLTDWLPETPAFAIPDLAQVPRQECPGSLDFMTVLNEETRPCPEVDIHLDDTAALNYTGGTTGMPKGCVHTYGDMLYTAACGSIFALGRPGGQDVMLNYLPVFWIAGEDAGILSPVFSGVTEVLMVRWDAAAVLAAIEKYKASIIYGLVDNMVELMEHPDASATDFSSLRETLVSFFVKKLNKDYRQRWYELTGTVMRESSYGMTETHTLDTFTAGMQENDMDLASRPVFVGFSMPGTRFMAVDFVTAKPLALGQEGEILIQPPSLMKAYWKKPEATADQLKDGWLHTGDIGAIDEQGHLIYLGRSKEMLKVKGMSVFPSEVETLLGRHPAIAGSAVLGRPDADKGEVPVAFVQLNPDQTEALDAAQLLSWCKQNMAGYKIPEIRIVDQLPLTATGKVQKEQLRDKL
;
A
#
# COMPACT_ATOMS: atom_id res chain seq x y z
N MET A 1 -5.25 -18.31 -12.18
CA MET A 1 -4.92 -19.75 -12.03
C MET A 1 -4.21 -20.31 -13.26
N THR A 2 -4.71 -20.13 -14.49
CA THR A 2 -4.07 -20.65 -15.71
C THR A 2 -2.64 -20.09 -15.96
N ASP A 3 -2.30 -18.90 -15.47
CA ASP A 3 -0.98 -18.28 -15.65
C ASP A 3 0.06 -18.88 -14.67
N ALA A 4 -0.29 -19.00 -13.39
CA ALA A 4 0.60 -19.54 -12.35
C ALA A 4 0.68 -21.07 -12.35
N GLU A 5 -0.32 -21.77 -12.93
CA GLU A 5 -0.41 -23.23 -12.98
C GLU A 5 -0.25 -23.92 -11.61
N PRO A 6 -1.00 -23.52 -10.57
CA PRO A 6 -0.90 -24.16 -9.28
C PRO A 6 -1.37 -25.61 -9.36
N ARG A 7 -0.73 -26.51 -8.60
CA ARG A 7 -1.17 -27.89 -8.42
C ARG A 7 -2.19 -28.03 -7.31
N VAL A 8 -2.08 -27.19 -6.29
CA VAL A 8 -2.98 -27.16 -5.14
C VAL A 8 -3.41 -25.72 -4.90
N ILE A 9 -4.66 -25.52 -4.50
CA ILE A 9 -5.18 -24.23 -4.07
C ILE A 9 -5.85 -24.36 -2.71
N VAL A 10 -5.59 -23.41 -1.81
CA VAL A 10 -6.38 -23.20 -0.60
C VAL A 10 -7.25 -21.98 -0.85
N ALA A 11 -8.54 -22.11 -0.71
CA ALA A 11 -9.49 -21.05 -0.99
C ALA A 11 -10.52 -20.89 0.14
N LEU A 12 -10.93 -19.64 0.39
CA LEU A 12 -12.11 -19.39 1.20
C LEU A 12 -13.34 -19.96 0.49
N ASP A 13 -14.23 -20.58 1.25
CA ASP A 13 -15.51 -21.10 0.78
C ASP A 13 -16.33 -20.05 0.02
N LEU A 14 -16.30 -18.81 0.46
CA LEU A 14 -16.94 -17.67 -0.21
C LEU A 14 -16.39 -17.39 -1.62
N LEU A 15 -15.17 -17.82 -1.91
CA LEU A 15 -14.50 -17.66 -3.21
C LEU A 15 -14.52 -18.97 -4.03
N TYR A 16 -15.06 -20.05 -3.48
CA TYR A 16 -15.07 -21.35 -4.13
C TYR A 16 -15.71 -21.32 -5.52
N GLY A 17 -16.77 -20.54 -5.72
CA GLY A 17 -17.42 -20.41 -7.03
C GLY A 17 -16.48 -19.94 -8.15
N VAL A 18 -15.51 -19.07 -7.83
CA VAL A 18 -14.47 -18.63 -8.78
C VAL A 18 -13.50 -19.74 -9.12
N VAL A 19 -13.12 -20.54 -8.12
CA VAL A 19 -12.23 -21.72 -8.30
C VAL A 19 -12.94 -22.77 -9.13
N ALA A 20 -14.16 -23.12 -8.77
CA ALA A 20 -14.97 -24.13 -9.45
C ALA A 20 -15.20 -23.81 -10.94
N ALA A 21 -15.48 -22.54 -11.27
CA ALA A 21 -15.69 -22.09 -12.64
C ALA A 21 -14.47 -22.29 -13.57
N THR A 22 -13.28 -22.43 -13.00
CA THR A 22 -12.03 -22.53 -13.77
C THR A 22 -11.27 -23.84 -13.51
N TRP A 23 -11.74 -24.68 -12.62
CA TRP A 23 -11.02 -25.90 -12.20
C TRP A 23 -10.67 -26.80 -13.37
N ASP A 24 -11.66 -27.14 -14.21
CA ASP A 24 -11.46 -28.02 -15.38
C ASP A 24 -10.53 -27.42 -16.45
N GLN A 25 -10.22 -26.12 -16.35
CA GLN A 25 -9.31 -25.42 -17.26
C GLN A 25 -7.88 -25.31 -16.70
N THR A 26 -7.61 -25.92 -15.56
CA THR A 26 -6.34 -25.85 -14.83
C THR A 26 -5.77 -27.22 -14.57
N ASN A 27 -4.51 -27.29 -14.14
CA ASN A 27 -3.82 -28.52 -13.72
C ASN A 27 -3.95 -28.76 -12.20
N LEU A 28 -5.03 -28.24 -11.57
CA LEU A 28 -5.23 -28.42 -10.14
C LEU A 28 -5.45 -29.90 -9.79
N GLU A 29 -4.62 -30.41 -8.90
CA GLU A 29 -4.71 -31.76 -8.36
C GLU A 29 -5.61 -31.83 -7.12
N ALA A 30 -5.65 -30.72 -6.34
CA ALA A 30 -6.48 -30.59 -5.16
C ALA A 30 -6.93 -29.14 -4.92
N VAL A 31 -8.15 -29.02 -4.43
CA VAL A 31 -8.71 -27.77 -3.88
C VAL A 31 -9.02 -28.02 -2.42
N LEU A 32 -8.45 -27.22 -1.54
CA LEU A 32 -8.78 -27.21 -0.11
C LEU A 32 -9.64 -25.99 0.18
N SER A 33 -10.79 -26.19 0.80
CA SER A 33 -11.68 -25.09 1.22
C SER A 33 -11.59 -24.86 2.72
N THR A 34 -11.54 -23.58 3.10
CA THR A 34 -11.59 -23.13 4.48
C THR A 34 -12.61 -22.00 4.63
N SER A 35 -13.09 -21.74 5.82
CA SER A 35 -13.99 -20.66 6.11
C SER A 35 -13.36 -19.69 7.11
N LEU A 36 -13.75 -18.41 7.06
CA LEU A 36 -13.35 -17.43 8.09
C LEU A 36 -13.81 -17.85 9.49
N THR A 37 -14.88 -18.64 9.58
CA THR A 37 -15.39 -19.16 10.85
C THR A 37 -14.54 -20.28 11.47
N ASP A 38 -13.69 -20.95 10.69
CA ASP A 38 -12.87 -22.08 11.15
C ASP A 38 -11.86 -21.69 12.23
N TRP A 39 -11.46 -20.43 12.25
CA TRP A 39 -10.42 -19.87 13.13
C TRP A 39 -10.97 -18.94 14.22
N LEU A 40 -12.28 -18.77 14.27
CA LEU A 40 -12.89 -17.96 15.32
C LEU A 40 -12.85 -18.70 16.65
N PRO A 41 -12.52 -18.00 17.77
CA PRO A 41 -12.64 -18.58 19.07
C PRO A 41 -14.12 -18.78 19.42
N GLU A 42 -14.44 -19.76 20.30
CA GLU A 42 -15.81 -20.00 20.77
C GLU A 42 -16.48 -18.73 21.33
N THR A 43 -15.70 -17.87 21.99
CA THR A 43 -16.15 -16.58 22.49
C THR A 43 -15.24 -15.49 21.94
N PRO A 44 -15.65 -14.80 20.87
CA PRO A 44 -14.91 -13.67 20.35
C PRO A 44 -14.74 -12.56 21.38
N ALA A 45 -13.58 -11.94 21.42
CA ALA A 45 -13.24 -10.93 22.41
C ALA A 45 -13.88 -9.56 22.15
N PHE A 46 -14.30 -9.33 20.93
CA PHE A 46 -14.97 -8.14 20.42
C PHE A 46 -15.85 -8.52 19.22
N ALA A 47 -16.63 -7.57 18.74
CA ALA A 47 -17.50 -7.81 17.59
C ALA A 47 -16.70 -8.29 16.36
N ILE A 48 -17.16 -9.36 15.76
CA ILE A 48 -16.56 -9.89 14.53
C ILE A 48 -17.25 -9.27 13.31
N PRO A 49 -16.53 -8.99 12.22
CA PRO A 49 -17.12 -8.44 11.01
C PRO A 49 -18.21 -9.34 10.43
N ASP A 50 -19.24 -8.76 9.81
CA ASP A 50 -20.33 -9.50 9.19
C ASP A 50 -19.85 -10.58 8.20
N LEU A 51 -18.77 -10.29 7.46
CA LEU A 51 -18.17 -11.24 6.54
C LEU A 51 -17.69 -12.54 7.24
N ALA A 52 -17.20 -12.42 8.48
CA ALA A 52 -16.75 -13.57 9.27
C ALA A 52 -17.90 -14.27 10.03
N GLN A 53 -19.13 -13.73 9.93
CA GLN A 53 -20.35 -14.35 10.48
C GLN A 53 -21.15 -15.12 9.42
N VAL A 54 -20.74 -15.04 8.15
CA VAL A 54 -21.42 -15.76 7.08
C VAL A 54 -21.28 -17.28 7.33
N PRO A 55 -22.41 -18.04 7.32
CA PRO A 55 -22.35 -19.48 7.46
C PRO A 55 -21.45 -20.12 6.40
N ARG A 56 -20.72 -21.15 6.81
CA ARG A 56 -19.86 -21.92 5.91
C ARG A 56 -20.62 -22.39 4.68
N GLN A 57 -20.03 -22.19 3.49
CA GLN A 57 -20.59 -22.60 2.22
C GLN A 57 -20.16 -24.02 1.86
N GLU A 58 -21.04 -24.75 1.15
CA GLU A 58 -20.66 -26.04 0.58
C GLU A 58 -19.73 -25.86 -0.61
N CYS A 59 -18.65 -26.64 -0.64
CA CYS A 59 -17.62 -26.63 -1.68
C CYS A 59 -17.49 -28.03 -2.31
N PRO A 60 -18.40 -28.45 -3.20
CA PRO A 60 -18.44 -29.81 -3.74
C PRO A 60 -17.14 -30.20 -4.45
N GLY A 61 -16.57 -31.32 -4.06
CA GLY A 61 -15.33 -31.85 -4.64
C GLY A 61 -14.03 -31.31 -4.04
N SER A 62 -14.09 -30.28 -3.19
CA SER A 62 -12.92 -29.82 -2.43
C SER A 62 -12.71 -30.69 -1.18
N LEU A 63 -11.47 -30.67 -0.69
CA LEU A 63 -11.12 -31.21 0.63
C LEU A 63 -11.34 -30.11 1.68
N ASP A 64 -11.82 -30.48 2.84
CA ASP A 64 -11.92 -29.57 3.97
C ASP A 64 -10.53 -29.32 4.57
N PHE A 65 -10.08 -28.05 4.57
CA PHE A 65 -8.73 -27.70 5.02
C PHE A 65 -8.48 -28.10 6.49
N MET A 66 -9.46 -27.86 7.37
CA MET A 66 -9.32 -28.16 8.79
C MET A 66 -9.29 -29.67 9.04
N THR A 67 -10.08 -30.43 8.29
CA THR A 67 -10.05 -31.91 8.35
C THR A 67 -8.68 -32.42 7.92
N VAL A 68 -8.16 -31.99 6.77
CA VAL A 68 -6.83 -32.39 6.28
C VAL A 68 -5.74 -32.02 7.29
N LEU A 69 -5.79 -30.82 7.86
CA LEU A 69 -4.80 -30.36 8.84
C LEU A 69 -4.81 -31.19 10.12
N ASN A 70 -6.00 -31.58 10.60
CA ASN A 70 -6.15 -32.34 11.84
C ASN A 70 -5.88 -33.85 11.68
N GLU A 71 -6.14 -34.42 10.50
CA GLU A 71 -5.96 -35.82 10.21
C GLU A 71 -4.55 -36.18 9.71
N GLU A 72 -3.81 -35.22 9.21
CA GLU A 72 -2.46 -35.43 8.71
C GLU A 72 -1.48 -35.65 9.87
N THR A 73 -0.95 -36.83 9.99
CA THR A 73 -0.01 -37.22 11.06
C THR A 73 1.41 -37.51 10.55
N ARG A 74 1.59 -37.53 9.24
CA ARG A 74 2.92 -37.75 8.67
C ARG A 74 3.81 -36.54 8.91
N PRO A 75 5.11 -36.72 9.20
CA PRO A 75 6.03 -35.61 9.30
C PRO A 75 6.12 -34.87 7.95
N CYS A 76 6.26 -33.57 8.01
CA CYS A 76 6.54 -32.79 6.82
C CYS A 76 7.85 -33.32 6.19
N PRO A 77 7.88 -33.61 4.88
CA PRO A 77 9.11 -34.05 4.23
C PRO A 77 10.18 -32.93 4.32
N GLU A 78 11.40 -33.37 4.58
CA GLU A 78 12.53 -32.45 4.48
C GLU A 78 12.77 -32.09 3.02
N VAL A 79 12.85 -30.80 2.74
CA VAL A 79 13.15 -30.25 1.42
C VAL A 79 14.37 -29.37 1.55
N ASP A 80 15.35 -29.60 0.71
CA ASP A 80 16.52 -28.73 0.62
C ASP A 80 16.13 -27.44 -0.13
N ILE A 81 16.12 -26.33 0.59
CA ILE A 81 15.68 -25.03 0.10
C ILE A 81 16.88 -24.09 0.05
N HIS A 82 17.17 -23.54 -1.11
CA HIS A 82 18.19 -22.54 -1.32
C HIS A 82 17.60 -21.13 -1.39
N LEU A 83 18.39 -20.14 -1.00
CA LEU A 83 17.96 -18.72 -1.03
C LEU A 83 17.59 -18.23 -2.43
N ASP A 84 18.14 -18.85 -3.47
CA ASP A 84 17.87 -18.51 -4.87
C ASP A 84 16.65 -19.26 -5.45
N ASP A 85 16.05 -20.19 -4.70
CA ASP A 85 14.85 -20.88 -5.13
C ASP A 85 13.67 -19.92 -5.16
N THR A 86 12.76 -20.12 -6.11
CA THR A 86 11.52 -19.33 -6.20
C THR A 86 10.64 -19.64 -4.99
N ALA A 87 10.34 -18.61 -4.22
CA ALA A 87 9.47 -18.67 -3.04
C ALA A 87 8.05 -18.24 -3.35
N ALA A 88 7.88 -17.18 -4.16
CA ALA A 88 6.58 -16.59 -4.42
C ALA A 88 6.43 -16.06 -5.85
N LEU A 89 5.18 -16.02 -6.31
CA LEU A 89 4.74 -15.26 -7.47
C LEU A 89 3.76 -14.19 -6.97
N ASN A 90 4.26 -13.00 -6.73
CA ASN A 90 3.44 -11.88 -6.27
C ASN A 90 2.83 -11.16 -7.48
N TYR A 91 1.51 -11.20 -7.61
CA TYR A 91 0.83 -10.61 -8.76
C TYR A 91 0.61 -9.11 -8.59
N THR A 92 1.02 -8.32 -9.60
CA THR A 92 0.84 -6.86 -9.59
C THR A 92 -0.63 -6.49 -9.76
N GLY A 93 -1.09 -5.50 -8.98
CA GLY A 93 -2.43 -4.91 -9.13
C GLY A 93 -2.46 -3.81 -10.21
N GLY A 94 -2.02 -4.11 -11.44
CA GLY A 94 -1.94 -3.13 -12.51
C GLY A 94 -3.30 -2.51 -12.85
N THR A 95 -3.38 -1.19 -12.87
CA THR A 95 -4.60 -0.45 -13.25
C THR A 95 -4.84 -0.43 -14.76
N THR A 96 -3.86 -0.86 -15.58
CA THR A 96 -3.87 -0.69 -17.04
C THR A 96 -3.69 -1.99 -17.85
N GLY A 97 -3.70 -3.15 -17.20
CA GLY A 97 -3.50 -4.44 -17.88
C GLY A 97 -3.76 -5.65 -17.00
N MET A 98 -3.59 -6.85 -17.59
CA MET A 98 -3.66 -8.09 -16.81
C MET A 98 -2.54 -8.14 -15.77
N PRO A 99 -2.81 -8.63 -14.56
CA PRO A 99 -1.80 -8.80 -13.53
C PRO A 99 -0.61 -9.63 -14.02
N LYS A 100 0.59 -9.26 -13.58
CA LYS A 100 1.83 -9.98 -13.87
C LYS A 100 2.41 -10.54 -12.58
N GLY A 101 2.78 -11.82 -12.56
CA GLY A 101 3.42 -12.45 -11.42
C GLY A 101 4.90 -12.11 -11.36
N CYS A 102 5.34 -11.41 -10.33
CA CYS A 102 6.74 -11.16 -10.05
C CYS A 102 7.36 -12.39 -9.39
N VAL A 103 8.44 -12.92 -9.93
CA VAL A 103 9.15 -14.07 -9.37
C VAL A 103 10.10 -13.57 -8.28
N HIS A 104 9.81 -13.93 -7.04
CA HIS A 104 10.66 -13.66 -5.88
C HIS A 104 11.24 -14.94 -5.29
N THR A 105 12.46 -14.85 -4.80
CA THR A 105 13.18 -15.95 -4.16
C THR A 105 13.03 -15.89 -2.64
N TYR A 106 13.42 -16.97 -1.96
CA TYR A 106 13.50 -16.97 -0.49
C TYR A 106 14.43 -15.89 0.04
N GLY A 107 15.54 -15.62 -0.68
CA GLY A 107 16.47 -14.54 -0.34
C GLY A 107 15.84 -13.15 -0.41
N ASP A 108 15.00 -12.90 -1.43
CA ASP A 108 14.28 -11.65 -1.59
C ASP A 108 13.31 -11.41 -0.41
N MET A 109 12.54 -12.43 -0.07
CA MET A 109 11.56 -12.36 1.03
C MET A 109 12.25 -12.19 2.39
N LEU A 110 13.35 -12.90 2.64
CA LEU A 110 14.14 -12.75 3.88
C LEU A 110 14.75 -11.37 4.00
N TYR A 111 15.27 -10.79 2.91
CA TYR A 111 15.81 -9.44 2.92
C TYR A 111 14.71 -8.41 3.29
N THR A 112 13.53 -8.52 2.69
CA THR A 112 12.42 -7.62 3.01
C THR A 112 11.97 -7.78 4.46
N ALA A 113 11.79 -9.00 4.94
CA ALA A 113 11.43 -9.28 6.33
C ALA A 113 12.45 -8.69 7.33
N ALA A 114 13.74 -8.82 7.04
CA ALA A 114 14.80 -8.25 7.87
C ALA A 114 14.74 -6.72 7.88
N CYS A 115 14.54 -6.08 6.72
CA CYS A 115 14.40 -4.64 6.61
C CYS A 115 13.16 -4.14 7.35
N GLY A 116 12.01 -4.82 7.16
CA GLY A 116 10.77 -4.53 7.87
C GLY A 116 10.94 -4.57 9.38
N SER A 117 11.59 -5.62 9.87
CA SER A 117 11.84 -5.79 11.31
C SER A 117 12.73 -4.71 11.91
N ILE A 118 13.76 -4.27 11.20
CA ILE A 118 14.75 -3.31 11.74
C ILE A 118 14.28 -1.86 11.60
N PHE A 119 13.71 -1.49 10.47
CA PHE A 119 13.46 -0.08 10.13
C PHE A 119 11.99 0.34 10.23
N ALA A 120 11.06 -0.60 10.17
CA ALA A 120 9.65 -0.28 10.06
C ALA A 120 8.79 -0.90 11.15
N LEU A 121 8.87 -2.18 11.43
CA LEU A 121 7.78 -2.89 12.06
C LEU A 121 8.11 -3.46 13.44
N GLY A 122 9.00 -4.35 13.64
CA GLY A 122 9.18 -5.02 14.90
C GLY A 122 10.60 -4.94 15.45
N ARG A 123 10.75 -5.01 16.76
CA ARG A 123 12.06 -5.19 17.39
C ARG A 123 12.34 -6.67 17.50
N PRO A 124 13.51 -7.16 17.05
CA PRO A 124 13.91 -8.54 17.31
C PRO A 124 13.86 -8.86 18.80
N GLY A 125 13.24 -9.98 19.16
CA GLY A 125 13.13 -10.41 20.56
C GLY A 125 11.72 -10.62 21.08
N GLY A 126 10.69 -10.48 20.21
CA GLY A 126 9.34 -10.97 20.47
C GLY A 126 8.51 -10.22 21.52
N GLN A 127 8.92 -9.00 21.90
CA GLN A 127 8.17 -8.21 22.89
C GLN A 127 7.08 -7.33 22.29
N ASP A 128 7.12 -7.11 20.97
CA ASP A 128 6.13 -6.31 20.27
C ASP A 128 4.87 -7.11 19.95
N VAL A 129 3.76 -6.40 19.88
CA VAL A 129 2.49 -6.90 19.38
C VAL A 129 2.11 -6.04 18.19
N MET A 130 2.11 -6.63 17.01
CA MET A 130 1.73 -5.95 15.78
C MET A 130 0.25 -6.16 15.49
N LEU A 131 -0.47 -5.10 15.23
CA LEU A 131 -1.84 -5.14 14.77
C LEU A 131 -1.87 -4.85 13.27
N ASN A 132 -2.33 -5.81 12.49
CA ASN A 132 -2.44 -5.72 11.05
C ASN A 132 -3.85 -6.05 10.56
N TYR A 133 -4.40 -5.20 9.73
CA TYR A 133 -5.66 -5.40 9.00
C TYR A 133 -5.49 -5.22 7.48
N LEU A 134 -4.26 -4.92 7.04
CA LEU A 134 -3.98 -4.78 5.61
C LEU A 134 -4.11 -6.14 4.93
N PRO A 135 -4.68 -6.18 3.72
CA PRO A 135 -4.84 -7.44 3.00
C PRO A 135 -3.48 -8.11 2.74
N VAL A 136 -3.29 -9.33 3.21
CA VAL A 136 -2.03 -10.09 3.03
C VAL A 136 -1.73 -10.47 1.57
N PHE A 137 -2.69 -10.32 0.66
CA PHE A 137 -2.46 -10.42 -0.77
C PHE A 137 -1.90 -9.13 -1.41
N TRP A 138 -1.84 -8.03 -0.68
CA TRP A 138 -1.12 -6.83 -1.06
C TRP A 138 0.31 -6.93 -0.53
N ILE A 139 1.32 -6.62 -1.36
CA ILE A 139 2.73 -6.87 -1.01
C ILE A 139 3.16 -6.25 0.34
N ALA A 140 2.69 -5.05 0.67
CA ALA A 140 2.97 -4.44 1.97
C ALA A 140 2.22 -5.13 3.13
N GLY A 141 1.03 -5.69 2.86
CA GLY A 141 0.29 -6.49 3.83
C GLY A 141 0.91 -7.87 4.04
N GLU A 142 1.52 -8.47 3.02
CA GLU A 142 2.30 -9.71 3.14
C GLU A 142 3.52 -9.50 4.04
N ASP A 143 4.29 -8.44 3.80
CA ASP A 143 5.45 -8.14 4.65
C ASP A 143 5.02 -7.84 6.09
N ALA A 144 4.08 -6.92 6.28
CA ALA A 144 3.64 -6.50 7.61
C ALA A 144 2.89 -7.59 8.39
N GLY A 145 2.07 -8.40 7.72
CA GLY A 145 1.18 -9.37 8.37
C GLY A 145 1.71 -10.81 8.38
N ILE A 146 2.80 -11.11 7.68
CA ILE A 146 3.35 -12.46 7.62
C ILE A 146 4.86 -12.44 7.83
N LEU A 147 5.61 -11.79 6.93
CA LEU A 147 7.06 -11.97 6.86
C LEU A 147 7.79 -11.33 8.03
N SER A 148 7.54 -10.06 8.28
CA SER A 148 8.21 -9.31 9.36
C SER A 148 7.84 -9.85 10.76
N PRO A 149 6.58 -10.17 11.08
CA PRO A 149 6.23 -10.80 12.35
C PRO A 149 6.92 -12.16 12.57
N VAL A 150 6.92 -13.02 11.54
CA VAL A 150 7.60 -14.34 11.63
C VAL A 150 9.10 -14.18 11.82
N PHE A 151 9.73 -13.29 11.06
CA PHE A 151 11.16 -13.02 11.15
C PHE A 151 11.56 -12.45 12.51
N SER A 152 10.78 -11.52 13.06
CA SER A 152 11.07 -10.85 14.34
C SER A 152 10.68 -11.68 15.56
N GLY A 153 9.80 -12.69 15.39
CA GLY A 153 9.21 -13.44 16.50
C GLY A 153 8.22 -12.62 17.33
N VAL A 154 7.62 -11.58 16.76
CA VAL A 154 6.61 -10.75 17.44
C VAL A 154 5.22 -11.40 17.38
N THR A 155 4.35 -11.01 18.30
CA THR A 155 2.94 -11.45 18.28
C THR A 155 2.21 -10.67 17.19
N GLU A 156 1.50 -11.37 16.34
CA GLU A 156 0.64 -10.76 15.31
C GLU A 156 -0.84 -10.86 15.73
N VAL A 157 -1.54 -9.73 15.70
CA VAL A 157 -2.99 -9.63 15.78
C VAL A 157 -3.51 -9.37 14.39
N LEU A 158 -3.79 -10.46 13.65
CA LEU A 158 -4.27 -10.39 12.28
C LEU A 158 -5.79 -10.24 12.26
N MET A 159 -6.26 -9.14 11.70
CA MET A 159 -7.68 -8.84 11.56
C MET A 159 -8.15 -9.16 10.13
N VAL A 160 -9.36 -9.71 10.02
CA VAL A 160 -9.95 -10.07 8.72
C VAL A 160 -10.10 -8.85 7.80
N ARG A 161 -10.44 -7.70 8.39
CA ARG A 161 -10.64 -6.43 7.69
C ARG A 161 -10.58 -5.27 8.67
N TRP A 162 -10.55 -4.07 8.13
CA TRP A 162 -10.70 -2.85 8.92
C TRP A 162 -12.07 -2.76 9.59
N ASP A 163 -12.07 -2.47 10.87
CA ASP A 163 -13.20 -2.05 11.69
C ASP A 163 -12.67 -1.22 12.85
N ALA A 164 -13.05 0.05 12.93
CA ALA A 164 -12.46 0.99 13.88
C ALA A 164 -12.69 0.58 15.34
N ALA A 165 -13.91 0.12 15.69
CA ALA A 165 -14.22 -0.30 17.04
C ALA A 165 -13.43 -1.56 17.44
N ALA A 166 -13.32 -2.53 16.53
CA ALA A 166 -12.54 -3.74 16.75
C ALA A 166 -11.04 -3.44 16.90
N VAL A 167 -10.51 -2.49 16.13
CA VAL A 167 -9.10 -2.05 16.23
C VAL A 167 -8.83 -1.40 17.59
N LEU A 168 -9.69 -0.48 18.05
CA LEU A 168 -9.55 0.13 19.38
C LEU A 168 -9.56 -0.93 20.49
N ALA A 169 -10.53 -1.85 20.44
CA ALA A 169 -10.62 -2.96 21.39
C ALA A 169 -9.40 -3.89 21.35
N ALA A 170 -8.85 -4.15 20.15
CA ALA A 170 -7.66 -4.97 19.98
C ALA A 170 -6.39 -4.30 20.52
N ILE A 171 -6.22 -2.99 20.29
CA ILE A 171 -5.10 -2.21 20.84
C ILE A 171 -5.08 -2.36 22.36
N GLU A 172 -6.21 -2.12 23.01
CA GLU A 172 -6.30 -2.18 24.47
C GLU A 172 -6.13 -3.59 25.01
N LYS A 173 -6.82 -4.57 24.41
CA LYS A 173 -6.83 -5.96 24.88
C LYS A 173 -5.49 -6.65 24.72
N TYR A 174 -4.89 -6.54 23.56
CA TYR A 174 -3.64 -7.23 23.23
C TYR A 174 -2.40 -6.40 23.49
N LYS A 175 -2.59 -5.16 23.97
CA LYS A 175 -1.50 -4.20 24.22
C LYS A 175 -0.64 -4.03 22.95
N ALA A 176 -1.33 -3.78 21.82
CA ALA A 176 -0.66 -3.58 20.55
C ALA A 176 0.39 -2.46 20.66
N SER A 177 1.60 -2.75 20.22
CA SER A 177 2.72 -1.80 20.27
C SER A 177 3.01 -1.17 18.92
N ILE A 178 2.55 -1.80 17.85
CA ILE A 178 2.74 -1.36 16.47
C ILE A 178 1.41 -1.43 15.72
N ILE A 179 1.09 -0.38 14.99
CA ILE A 179 0.01 -0.38 14.01
C ILE A 179 0.54 0.12 12.67
N TYR A 180 0.22 -0.60 11.60
CA TYR A 180 0.44 -0.15 10.23
C TYR A 180 -0.87 -0.09 9.47
N GLY A 181 -1.15 1.06 8.87
CA GLY A 181 -2.41 1.26 8.16
C GLY A 181 -2.42 2.41 7.17
N LEU A 182 -3.61 2.91 6.90
CA LEU A 182 -3.81 4.07 6.05
C LEU A 182 -4.06 5.32 6.89
N VAL A 183 -3.68 6.49 6.37
CA VAL A 183 -4.00 7.78 7.03
C VAL A 183 -5.50 7.91 7.28
N ASP A 184 -6.32 7.48 6.31
CA ASP A 184 -7.79 7.46 6.42
C ASP A 184 -8.26 6.70 7.65
N ASN A 185 -7.67 5.55 7.93
CA ASN A 185 -8.00 4.71 9.07
C ASN A 185 -7.60 5.36 10.41
N MET A 186 -6.43 6.00 10.47
CA MET A 186 -6.02 6.71 11.68
C MET A 186 -6.93 7.91 11.97
N VAL A 187 -7.40 8.59 10.92
CA VAL A 187 -8.38 9.69 11.07
C VAL A 187 -9.70 9.15 11.60
N GLU A 188 -10.19 8.02 11.06
CA GLU A 188 -11.41 7.38 11.56
C GLU A 188 -11.28 6.95 13.03
N LEU A 189 -10.11 6.42 13.45
CA LEU A 189 -9.86 6.13 14.87
C LEU A 189 -9.92 7.39 15.74
N MET A 190 -9.28 8.49 15.31
CA MET A 190 -9.31 9.76 16.06
C MET A 190 -10.72 10.33 16.22
N GLU A 191 -11.60 10.07 15.28
CA GLU A 191 -12.99 10.55 15.24
C GLU A 191 -13.97 9.56 15.92
N HIS A 192 -13.51 8.35 16.25
CA HIS A 192 -14.37 7.34 16.88
C HIS A 192 -14.77 7.74 18.31
N PRO A 193 -16.05 7.57 18.72
CA PRO A 193 -16.52 7.95 20.06
C PRO A 193 -15.71 7.36 21.20
N ASP A 194 -15.22 6.12 21.05
CA ASP A 194 -14.48 5.40 22.09
C ASP A 194 -12.98 5.72 22.10
N ALA A 195 -12.47 6.51 21.14
CA ALA A 195 -11.04 6.81 21.03
C ALA A 195 -10.46 7.41 22.32
N SER A 196 -11.17 8.38 22.92
CA SER A 196 -10.71 9.04 24.14
C SER A 196 -10.72 8.16 25.40
N ALA A 197 -11.45 7.04 25.36
CA ALA A 197 -11.53 6.07 26.45
C ALA A 197 -10.55 4.90 26.29
N THR A 198 -9.97 4.73 25.09
CA THR A 198 -9.05 3.63 24.76
C THR A 198 -7.66 3.88 25.36
N ASP A 199 -7.07 2.87 25.97
CA ASP A 199 -5.70 2.90 26.48
C ASP A 199 -4.68 2.63 25.35
N PHE A 200 -4.07 3.69 24.81
CA PHE A 200 -3.01 3.63 23.81
C PHE A 200 -1.59 3.53 24.39
N SER A 201 -1.42 3.41 25.71
CA SER A 201 -0.10 3.47 26.35
C SER A 201 0.89 2.41 25.89
N SER A 202 0.41 1.31 25.30
CA SER A 202 1.24 0.26 24.73
C SER A 202 1.79 0.62 23.34
N LEU A 203 1.13 1.54 22.62
CA LEU A 203 1.48 1.90 21.25
C LEU A 203 2.78 2.70 21.23
N ARG A 204 3.74 2.28 20.41
CA ARG A 204 5.04 2.95 20.24
C ARG A 204 5.33 3.37 18.80
N GLU A 205 4.73 2.68 17.81
CA GLU A 205 4.93 2.94 16.39
C GLU A 205 3.60 3.02 15.67
N THR A 206 3.44 4.05 14.89
CA THR A 206 2.30 4.20 13.98
C THR A 206 2.82 4.49 12.58
N LEU A 207 2.76 3.48 11.72
CA LEU A 207 3.13 3.60 10.33
C LEU A 207 1.89 3.78 9.48
N VAL A 208 2.00 4.65 8.48
CA VAL A 208 0.89 4.88 7.57
C VAL A 208 1.35 4.90 6.12
N SER A 209 0.47 4.42 5.25
CA SER A 209 0.48 4.73 3.82
C SER A 209 -0.71 5.61 3.48
N PHE A 210 -0.68 6.28 2.36
CA PHE A 210 -1.80 7.12 1.94
C PHE A 210 -2.25 6.78 0.52
N PHE A 211 -3.56 6.75 0.34
CA PHE A 211 -4.16 6.64 -0.99
C PHE A 211 -5.14 7.79 -1.24
N VAL A 212 -5.94 8.15 -0.28
CA VAL A 212 -6.94 9.23 -0.35
C VAL A 212 -6.50 10.40 0.53
N LYS A 213 -6.54 10.24 1.85
CA LYS A 213 -6.05 11.26 2.78
C LYS A 213 -4.52 11.24 2.81
N LYS A 214 -3.91 12.41 2.70
CA LYS A 214 -2.46 12.58 2.82
C LYS A 214 -2.08 12.89 4.26
N LEU A 215 -0.96 12.32 4.73
CA LEU A 215 -0.43 12.68 6.03
C LEU A 215 -0.05 14.18 6.02
N ASN A 216 -0.47 14.89 7.06
CA ASN A 216 -0.20 16.30 7.26
C ASN A 216 0.08 16.60 8.74
N LYS A 217 0.48 17.83 9.05
CA LYS A 217 0.84 18.23 10.41
C LYS A 217 -0.31 18.16 11.38
N ASP A 218 -1.54 18.52 10.96
CA ASP A 218 -2.73 18.47 11.80
C ASP A 218 -3.07 17.05 12.22
N TYR A 219 -3.12 16.11 11.27
CA TYR A 219 -3.37 14.70 11.58
C TYR A 219 -2.28 14.11 12.48
N ARG A 220 -1.01 14.45 12.24
CA ARG A 220 0.12 14.01 13.08
C ARG A 220 0.00 14.54 14.50
N GLN A 221 -0.32 15.82 14.68
CA GLN A 221 -0.47 16.45 15.97
C GLN A 221 -1.66 15.85 16.75
N ARG A 222 -2.82 15.73 16.11
CA ARG A 222 -4.03 15.12 16.73
C ARG A 222 -3.77 13.68 17.16
N TRP A 223 -3.09 12.91 16.33
CA TRP A 223 -2.71 11.53 16.66
C TRP A 223 -1.74 11.47 17.84
N TYR A 224 -0.76 12.36 17.86
CA TYR A 224 0.19 12.44 18.98
C TYR A 224 -0.50 12.82 20.29
N GLU A 225 -1.42 13.76 20.27
CA GLU A 225 -2.22 14.16 21.43
C GLU A 225 -3.08 13.00 21.98
N LEU A 226 -3.59 12.15 21.10
CA LEU A 226 -4.41 11.00 21.45
C LEU A 226 -3.59 9.82 21.98
N THR A 227 -2.47 9.50 21.34
CA THR A 227 -1.77 8.23 21.54
C THR A 227 -0.36 8.36 22.13
N GLY A 228 0.24 9.54 22.09
CA GLY A 228 1.64 9.75 22.44
C GLY A 228 2.64 9.29 21.37
N THR A 229 2.19 8.79 20.21
CA THR A 229 3.07 8.31 19.12
C THR A 229 2.99 9.21 17.90
N VAL A 230 4.05 9.21 17.09
CA VAL A 230 4.14 10.02 15.88
C VAL A 230 3.76 9.17 14.67
N MET A 231 2.74 9.60 13.93
CA MET A 231 2.47 8.99 12.62
C MET A 231 3.59 9.32 11.65
N ARG A 232 4.11 8.29 10.99
CA ARG A 232 5.11 8.45 9.92
C ARG A 232 4.73 7.62 8.70
N GLU A 233 5.09 8.11 7.53
CA GLU A 233 4.93 7.34 6.30
C GLU A 233 5.87 6.13 6.33
N SER A 234 5.39 4.99 5.84
CA SER A 234 6.15 3.74 5.96
C SER A 234 7.34 3.70 5.03
N SER A 235 7.11 3.69 3.72
CA SER A 235 8.18 3.57 2.73
C SER A 235 7.68 3.77 1.29
N TYR A 236 8.63 3.86 0.36
CA TYR A 236 8.44 3.64 -1.06
C TYR A 236 8.77 2.18 -1.39
N GLY A 237 8.03 1.61 -2.33
CA GLY A 237 8.25 0.25 -2.82
C GLY A 237 7.13 -0.22 -3.74
N MET A 238 7.34 -1.36 -4.37
CA MET A 238 6.38 -1.96 -5.31
C MET A 238 6.50 -3.48 -5.30
N THR A 239 5.57 -4.15 -5.98
CA THR A 239 5.57 -5.62 -6.06
C THR A 239 6.86 -6.15 -6.69
N GLU A 240 7.38 -5.46 -7.69
CA GLU A 240 8.58 -5.82 -8.43
C GLU A 240 9.86 -5.79 -7.57
N THR A 241 9.85 -5.06 -6.47
CA THR A 241 10.97 -4.94 -5.52
C THR A 241 10.70 -5.66 -4.20
N HIS A 242 9.58 -6.36 -4.10
CA HIS A 242 9.07 -6.97 -2.87
C HIS A 242 8.87 -5.95 -1.75
N THR A 243 8.38 -4.74 -2.10
CA THR A 243 8.13 -3.60 -1.20
C THR A 243 9.36 -3.11 -0.39
N LEU A 244 9.18 -2.10 0.46
CA LEU A 244 10.14 -1.62 1.47
C LEU A 244 11.53 -1.25 0.92
N ASP A 245 11.56 -0.35 -0.06
CA ASP A 245 12.81 0.11 -0.68
C ASP A 245 13.44 1.31 0.01
N THR A 246 12.64 2.05 0.79
CA THR A 246 13.08 3.20 1.59
C THR A 246 12.54 3.14 3.02
N PHE A 247 13.04 3.99 3.87
CA PHE A 247 12.54 4.19 5.23
C PHE A 247 12.52 5.68 5.60
N THR A 248 11.62 6.03 6.52
CA THR A 248 11.46 7.40 7.02
C THR A 248 11.70 7.51 8.54
N ALA A 249 12.07 6.41 9.19
CA ALA A 249 12.29 6.38 10.63
C ALA A 249 13.34 7.42 11.07
N GLY A 250 13.02 8.22 12.10
CA GLY A 250 13.89 9.27 12.61
C GLY A 250 13.82 10.61 11.86
N MET A 251 12.97 10.73 10.83
CA MET A 251 12.88 11.94 10.00
C MET A 251 11.66 12.82 10.34
N GLN A 252 11.04 12.60 11.50
CA GLN A 252 9.84 13.32 11.92
C GLN A 252 10.12 14.57 12.74
N GLU A 253 11.39 14.79 13.11
CA GLU A 253 11.77 15.98 13.89
C GLU A 253 11.45 17.26 13.10
N ASN A 254 10.72 18.18 13.75
CA ASN A 254 10.23 19.43 13.15
C ASN A 254 9.38 19.21 11.87
N ASP A 255 8.76 18.04 11.71
CA ASP A 255 8.02 17.62 10.52
C ASP A 255 8.84 17.72 9.22
N MET A 256 10.12 17.37 9.28
CA MET A 256 11.02 17.47 8.12
C MET A 256 10.48 16.70 6.92
N ASP A 257 9.97 15.50 7.15
CA ASP A 257 9.37 14.62 6.13
C ASP A 257 8.11 15.21 5.47
N LEU A 258 7.36 16.07 6.18
CA LEU A 258 6.19 16.78 5.65
C LEU A 258 6.52 18.16 5.06
N ALA A 259 7.63 18.76 5.49
CA ALA A 259 8.03 20.10 5.09
C ALA A 259 8.87 20.14 3.81
N SER A 260 9.58 19.04 3.47
CA SER A 260 10.50 18.98 2.34
C SER A 260 9.76 19.06 1.01
N ARG A 261 9.50 18.10 0.27
CA ARG A 261 8.76 18.17 -0.99
C ARG A 261 7.42 17.41 -0.88
N PRO A 262 6.52 17.56 -1.86
CA PRO A 262 5.16 17.06 -1.74
C PRO A 262 5.04 15.59 -1.37
N VAL A 263 5.97 14.72 -1.82
CA VAL A 263 5.99 13.31 -1.45
C VAL A 263 7.43 12.89 -1.12
N PHE A 264 7.79 13.08 0.14
CA PHE A 264 9.05 12.63 0.70
C PHE A 264 8.93 11.15 1.07
N VAL A 265 9.87 10.33 0.60
CA VAL A 265 9.82 8.88 0.87
C VAL A 265 11.08 8.35 1.57
N GLY A 266 11.98 9.22 1.99
CA GLY A 266 13.08 8.91 2.89
C GLY A 266 14.35 8.41 2.24
N PHE A 267 15.15 7.66 2.99
CA PHE A 267 16.41 7.05 2.56
C PHE A 267 16.23 5.64 2.01
N SER A 268 17.14 5.22 1.16
CA SER A 268 17.21 3.84 0.67
C SER A 268 17.44 2.85 1.81
N MET A 269 16.80 1.68 1.74
CA MET A 269 17.14 0.54 2.57
C MET A 269 18.57 0.06 2.31
N PRO A 270 19.25 -0.55 3.29
CA PRO A 270 20.62 -1.05 3.13
C PRO A 270 20.75 -1.97 1.91
N GLY A 271 21.67 -1.66 1.01
CA GLY A 271 21.89 -2.40 -0.23
C GLY A 271 21.00 -1.98 -1.39
N THR A 272 19.92 -1.24 -1.17
CA THR A 272 19.10 -0.67 -2.23
C THR A 272 19.80 0.55 -2.85
N ARG A 273 19.83 0.60 -4.16
CA ARG A 273 20.37 1.72 -4.94
C ARG A 273 19.30 2.38 -5.76
N PHE A 274 19.32 3.71 -5.79
CA PHE A 274 18.46 4.54 -6.64
C PHE A 274 19.30 5.36 -7.62
N MET A 275 18.73 5.64 -8.78
CA MET A 275 19.30 6.53 -9.77
C MET A 275 18.16 7.27 -10.48
N ALA A 276 18.28 8.60 -10.62
CA ALA A 276 17.42 9.36 -11.50
C ALA A 276 18.05 9.45 -12.89
N VAL A 277 17.26 9.18 -13.94
CA VAL A 277 17.74 9.24 -15.33
C VAL A 277 16.88 10.16 -16.17
N ASP A 278 17.50 10.74 -17.18
CA ASP A 278 16.82 11.56 -18.18
C ASP A 278 15.84 10.73 -19.02
N PHE A 279 14.64 11.22 -19.22
CA PHE A 279 13.54 10.50 -19.90
C PHE A 279 13.82 10.12 -21.36
N VAL A 280 14.71 10.85 -22.04
CA VAL A 280 14.97 10.66 -23.47
C VAL A 280 16.26 9.89 -23.69
N THR A 281 17.31 10.28 -22.97
CA THR A 281 18.65 9.73 -23.17
C THR A 281 18.97 8.57 -22.24
N ALA A 282 18.14 8.32 -21.21
CA ALA A 282 18.37 7.37 -20.13
C ALA A 282 19.72 7.55 -19.39
N LYS A 283 20.35 8.73 -19.53
CA LYS A 283 21.60 9.03 -18.82
C LYS A 283 21.34 9.42 -17.38
N PRO A 284 22.23 9.03 -16.46
CA PRO A 284 22.16 9.47 -15.07
C PRO A 284 22.13 10.99 -14.95
N LEU A 285 21.27 11.48 -14.07
CA LEU A 285 21.13 12.90 -13.74
C LEU A 285 21.91 13.25 -12.45
N ALA A 286 22.23 14.53 -12.30
CA ALA A 286 22.80 15.03 -11.06
C ALA A 286 21.76 15.04 -9.93
N LEU A 287 22.23 15.05 -8.67
CA LEU A 287 21.38 15.19 -7.49
C LEU A 287 20.49 16.43 -7.60
N GLY A 288 19.25 16.32 -7.15
CA GLY A 288 18.22 17.36 -7.23
C GLY A 288 17.52 17.49 -8.58
N GLN A 289 17.98 16.82 -9.63
CA GLN A 289 17.32 16.83 -10.94
C GLN A 289 16.21 15.79 -11.01
N GLU A 290 15.11 16.15 -11.65
CA GLU A 290 13.93 15.31 -11.82
C GLU A 290 14.07 14.39 -13.04
N GLY A 291 13.83 13.09 -12.85
CA GLY A 291 13.91 12.10 -13.92
C GLY A 291 13.14 10.84 -13.59
N GLU A 292 13.23 9.82 -14.45
CA GLU A 292 12.74 8.50 -14.14
C GLU A 292 13.60 7.89 -13.02
N ILE A 293 12.95 7.33 -12.01
CA ILE A 293 13.62 6.61 -10.92
C ILE A 293 13.89 5.18 -11.35
N LEU A 294 15.16 4.83 -11.40
CA LEU A 294 15.61 3.44 -11.49
C LEU A 294 15.95 2.93 -10.09
N ILE A 295 15.64 1.66 -9.84
CA ILE A 295 15.90 1.03 -8.55
C ILE A 295 16.57 -0.33 -8.71
N GLN A 296 17.47 -0.64 -7.79
CA GLN A 296 18.14 -1.93 -7.70
C GLN A 296 18.28 -2.33 -6.23
N PRO A 297 17.26 -2.94 -5.62
CA PRO A 297 17.32 -3.53 -4.29
C PRO A 297 17.85 -4.96 -4.32
N PRO A 298 18.32 -5.52 -3.21
CA PRO A 298 18.61 -6.95 -3.08
C PRO A 298 17.40 -7.85 -3.34
N SER A 299 16.19 -7.37 -3.06
CA SER A 299 14.91 -8.05 -3.26
C SER A 299 14.28 -7.86 -4.65
N LEU A 300 15.06 -7.39 -5.64
CA LEU A 300 14.55 -7.19 -6.99
C LEU A 300 14.06 -8.52 -7.60
N MET A 301 12.83 -8.53 -8.14
CA MET A 301 12.27 -9.69 -8.81
C MET A 301 13.23 -10.25 -9.86
N LYS A 302 13.20 -11.56 -10.06
CA LYS A 302 14.04 -12.21 -11.10
C LYS A 302 13.48 -12.02 -12.49
N ALA A 303 12.14 -12.03 -12.60
CA ALA A 303 11.41 -11.85 -13.86
C ALA A 303 9.91 -11.66 -13.58
N TYR A 304 9.16 -11.26 -14.58
CA TYR A 304 7.74 -11.56 -14.64
C TYR A 304 7.52 -12.99 -15.13
N TRP A 305 6.74 -13.77 -14.41
CA TRP A 305 6.46 -15.17 -14.70
C TRP A 305 5.95 -15.38 -16.11
N LYS A 306 6.65 -16.19 -16.91
CA LYS A 306 6.33 -16.49 -18.31
C LYS A 306 6.13 -15.27 -19.22
N LYS A 307 6.72 -14.13 -18.87
CA LYS A 307 6.60 -12.88 -19.66
C LYS A 307 7.98 -12.26 -19.94
N PRO A 308 8.81 -12.92 -20.78
CA PRO A 308 10.18 -12.47 -21.03
C PRO A 308 10.26 -11.07 -21.66
N GLU A 309 9.33 -10.73 -22.56
CA GLU A 309 9.28 -9.40 -23.18
C GLU A 309 9.01 -8.31 -22.15
N ALA A 310 7.97 -8.49 -21.30
CA ALA A 310 7.66 -7.53 -20.25
C ALA A 310 8.79 -7.42 -19.22
N THR A 311 9.53 -8.51 -19.00
CA THR A 311 10.72 -8.49 -18.14
C THR A 311 11.83 -7.65 -18.78
N ALA A 312 12.16 -7.89 -20.04
CA ALA A 312 13.20 -7.14 -20.75
C ALA A 312 12.86 -5.65 -20.91
N ASP A 313 11.59 -5.31 -20.99
CA ASP A 313 11.14 -3.92 -21.06
C ASP A 313 11.42 -3.14 -19.77
N GLN A 314 11.31 -3.80 -18.62
CA GLN A 314 11.44 -3.14 -17.31
C GLN A 314 12.75 -3.42 -16.59
N LEU A 315 13.34 -4.61 -16.76
CA LEU A 315 14.64 -4.95 -16.18
C LEU A 315 15.74 -4.79 -17.21
N LYS A 316 16.59 -3.78 -17.03
CA LYS A 316 17.71 -3.49 -17.96
C LYS A 316 19.00 -3.30 -17.15
N ASP A 317 20.03 -4.05 -17.49
CA ASP A 317 21.34 -3.97 -16.84
C ASP A 317 21.28 -4.10 -15.31
N GLY A 318 20.32 -4.92 -14.80
CA GLY A 318 20.10 -5.14 -13.36
C GLY A 318 19.34 -4.01 -12.65
N TRP A 319 18.83 -3.03 -13.38
CA TRP A 319 17.98 -1.96 -12.87
C TRP A 319 16.53 -2.15 -13.27
N LEU A 320 15.61 -1.90 -12.34
CA LEU A 320 14.19 -1.79 -12.64
C LEU A 320 13.87 -0.36 -13.09
N HIS A 321 13.31 -0.22 -14.28
CA HIS A 321 12.67 0.98 -14.76
C HIS A 321 11.28 1.08 -14.13
N THR A 322 11.14 1.92 -13.12
CA THR A 322 9.92 1.95 -12.31
C THR A 322 8.74 2.61 -13.02
N GLY A 323 9.02 3.46 -13.99
CA GLY A 323 8.04 4.37 -14.58
C GLY A 323 7.59 5.47 -13.62
N ASP A 324 8.24 5.60 -12.46
CA ASP A 324 8.04 6.67 -11.50
C ASP A 324 8.99 7.83 -11.77
N ILE A 325 8.50 9.03 -11.56
CA ILE A 325 9.27 10.27 -11.65
C ILE A 325 9.60 10.74 -10.26
N GLY A 326 10.85 11.14 -10.07
CA GLY A 326 11.32 11.66 -8.81
C GLY A 326 12.68 12.33 -8.91
N ALA A 327 13.23 12.64 -7.77
CA ALA A 327 14.58 13.20 -7.63
C ALA A 327 15.25 12.59 -6.39
N ILE A 328 16.57 12.53 -6.41
CA ILE A 328 17.39 12.25 -5.23
C ILE A 328 18.02 13.57 -4.82
N ASP A 329 17.73 14.06 -3.62
CA ASP A 329 18.28 15.33 -3.17
C ASP A 329 19.76 15.23 -2.75
N GLU A 330 20.38 16.37 -2.40
CA GLU A 330 21.78 16.45 -2.02
C GLU A 330 22.10 15.68 -0.72
N GLN A 331 21.08 15.41 0.10
CA GLN A 331 21.18 14.62 1.32
C GLN A 331 21.00 13.12 1.07
N GLY A 332 20.58 12.72 -0.14
CA GLY A 332 20.34 11.33 -0.52
C GLY A 332 18.90 10.86 -0.28
N HIS A 333 17.97 11.76 0.03
CA HIS A 333 16.57 11.40 0.16
C HIS A 333 15.93 11.22 -1.21
N LEU A 334 15.07 10.20 -1.30
CA LEU A 334 14.22 10.03 -2.48
C LEU A 334 12.96 10.89 -2.33
N ILE A 335 12.68 11.67 -3.36
CA ILE A 335 11.48 12.49 -3.52
C ILE A 335 10.68 11.89 -4.67
N TYR A 336 9.48 11.43 -4.39
CA TYR A 336 8.56 10.92 -5.39
C TYR A 336 7.68 12.04 -5.93
N LEU A 337 7.50 12.14 -7.25
CA LEU A 337 6.68 13.16 -7.89
C LEU A 337 5.42 12.59 -8.54
N GLY A 338 5.47 11.35 -9.05
CA GLY A 338 4.31 10.71 -9.66
C GLY A 338 4.69 9.66 -10.70
N ARG A 339 3.67 9.11 -11.36
CA ARG A 339 3.85 8.20 -12.49
C ARG A 339 4.11 8.94 -13.79
N SER A 340 5.07 8.47 -14.57
CA SER A 340 5.38 9.04 -15.90
C SER A 340 4.15 9.08 -16.82
N LYS A 341 3.35 8.02 -16.81
CA LYS A 341 2.12 7.91 -17.60
C LYS A 341 0.99 8.85 -17.16
N GLU A 342 1.06 9.37 -15.94
CA GLU A 342 0.06 10.28 -15.38
C GLU A 342 0.49 11.74 -15.47
N MET A 343 1.74 12.02 -15.83
CA MET A 343 2.27 13.37 -15.95
C MET A 343 1.54 14.15 -17.05
N LEU A 344 1.05 15.34 -16.69
CA LEU A 344 0.36 16.25 -17.59
C LEU A 344 1.33 17.28 -18.19
N LYS A 345 1.08 17.67 -19.43
CA LYS A 345 1.80 18.75 -20.10
C LYS A 345 0.92 19.99 -20.22
N VAL A 346 1.08 20.92 -19.28
CA VAL A 346 0.33 22.17 -19.18
C VAL A 346 1.19 23.32 -19.67
N LYS A 347 0.92 23.87 -20.85
CA LYS A 347 1.73 24.93 -21.50
C LYS A 347 3.22 24.58 -21.56
N GLY A 348 3.54 23.31 -21.82
CA GLY A 348 4.90 22.79 -21.88
C GLY A 348 5.53 22.46 -20.51
N MET A 349 4.89 22.84 -19.42
CA MET A 349 5.36 22.51 -18.07
C MET A 349 4.84 21.13 -17.65
N SER A 350 5.67 20.37 -16.94
CA SER A 350 5.25 19.09 -16.34
C SER A 350 4.45 19.37 -15.07
N VAL A 351 3.28 18.75 -14.98
CA VAL A 351 2.43 18.78 -13.79
C VAL A 351 2.17 17.33 -13.36
N PHE A 352 2.48 17.04 -12.11
CA PHE A 352 2.28 15.72 -11.54
C PHE A 352 0.97 15.70 -10.74
N PRO A 353 0.00 14.84 -11.10
CA PRO A 353 -1.26 14.70 -10.37
C PRO A 353 -1.07 14.53 -8.87
N SER A 354 -0.15 13.67 -8.45
CA SER A 354 0.15 13.40 -7.04
C SER A 354 0.61 14.65 -6.25
N GLU A 355 1.35 15.55 -6.89
CA GLU A 355 1.77 16.81 -6.30
C GLU A 355 0.57 17.73 -6.06
N VAL A 356 -0.31 17.86 -7.05
CA VAL A 356 -1.53 18.65 -6.93
C VAL A 356 -2.47 18.06 -5.86
N GLU A 357 -2.62 16.73 -5.85
CA GLU A 357 -3.39 16.01 -4.84
C GLU A 357 -2.83 16.24 -3.42
N THR A 358 -1.50 16.20 -3.26
CA THR A 358 -0.85 16.47 -1.97
C THR A 358 -1.06 17.92 -1.52
N LEU A 359 -1.00 18.88 -2.43
CA LEU A 359 -1.28 20.27 -2.11
C LEU A 359 -2.75 20.46 -1.71
N LEU A 360 -3.69 19.86 -2.44
CA LEU A 360 -5.12 19.88 -2.10
C LEU A 360 -5.38 19.27 -0.73
N GLY A 361 -4.72 18.18 -0.39
CA GLY A 361 -4.82 17.52 0.92
C GLY A 361 -4.37 18.36 2.12
N ARG A 362 -3.74 19.53 1.89
CA ARG A 362 -3.46 20.51 2.96
C ARG A 362 -4.67 21.36 3.34
N HIS A 363 -5.71 21.35 2.53
CA HIS A 363 -6.94 22.08 2.85
C HIS A 363 -7.79 21.27 3.82
N PRO A 364 -8.17 21.82 4.99
CA PRO A 364 -8.82 21.06 6.08
C PRO A 364 -10.18 20.48 5.69
N ALA A 365 -10.87 21.07 4.71
CA ALA A 365 -12.17 20.59 4.26
C ALA A 365 -12.08 19.45 3.23
N ILE A 366 -10.90 19.08 2.75
CA ILE A 366 -10.74 18.04 1.72
C ILE A 366 -10.46 16.69 2.36
N ALA A 367 -11.38 15.75 2.17
CA ALA A 367 -11.22 14.34 2.55
C ALA A 367 -10.25 13.62 1.61
N GLY A 368 -10.35 13.90 0.31
CA GLY A 368 -9.49 13.30 -0.69
C GLY A 368 -9.63 13.97 -2.04
N SER A 369 -8.67 13.70 -2.93
CA SER A 369 -8.73 14.20 -4.30
C SER A 369 -8.06 13.26 -5.29
N ALA A 370 -8.50 13.32 -6.54
CA ALA A 370 -7.88 12.66 -7.67
C ALA A 370 -7.75 13.65 -8.83
N VAL A 371 -6.55 13.75 -9.39
CA VAL A 371 -6.25 14.69 -10.48
C VAL A 371 -5.98 13.92 -11.75
N LEU A 372 -6.67 14.35 -12.82
CA LEU A 372 -6.52 13.82 -14.19
C LEU A 372 -6.29 14.97 -15.16
N GLY A 373 -5.69 14.65 -16.31
CA GLY A 373 -5.54 15.59 -17.43
C GLY A 373 -6.74 15.56 -18.36
N ARG A 374 -7.26 16.74 -18.69
CA ARG A 374 -8.21 16.93 -19.78
C ARG A 374 -7.49 17.64 -20.94
N PRO A 375 -7.58 17.11 -22.17
CA PRO A 375 -7.01 17.79 -23.35
C PRO A 375 -7.57 19.22 -23.50
N ASP A 376 -6.68 20.16 -23.86
CA ASP A 376 -7.00 21.57 -24.08
C ASP A 376 -6.22 22.10 -25.29
N ALA A 377 -6.91 22.79 -26.19
CA ALA A 377 -6.33 23.23 -27.47
C ALA A 377 -5.19 24.26 -27.30
N ASP A 378 -5.27 25.12 -26.27
CA ASP A 378 -4.31 26.19 -26.04
C ASP A 378 -3.21 25.83 -25.04
N LYS A 379 -3.51 24.91 -24.13
CA LYS A 379 -2.64 24.57 -23.00
C LYS A 379 -2.01 23.18 -23.12
N GLY A 380 -2.39 22.39 -24.12
CA GLY A 380 -2.09 20.97 -24.25
C GLY A 380 -2.98 20.15 -23.34
N GLU A 381 -2.83 20.28 -22.05
CA GLU A 381 -3.71 19.67 -21.04
C GLU A 381 -4.07 20.70 -19.94
N VAL A 382 -5.18 20.41 -19.26
CA VAL A 382 -5.61 21.13 -18.05
C VAL A 382 -5.79 20.09 -16.93
N PRO A 383 -5.20 20.29 -15.75
CA PRO A 383 -5.47 19.43 -14.62
C PRO A 383 -6.90 19.65 -14.13
N VAL A 384 -7.61 18.53 -13.91
CA VAL A 384 -8.97 18.49 -13.35
C VAL A 384 -8.90 17.71 -12.05
N ALA A 385 -9.25 18.33 -10.94
CA ALA A 385 -9.29 17.72 -9.62
C ALA A 385 -10.72 17.32 -9.26
N PHE A 386 -10.94 16.03 -9.07
CA PHE A 386 -12.13 15.50 -8.42
C PHE A 386 -11.88 15.52 -6.92
N VAL A 387 -12.68 16.27 -6.18
CA VAL A 387 -12.46 16.55 -4.75
C VAL A 387 -13.64 16.03 -3.95
N GLN A 388 -13.35 15.16 -2.98
CA GLN A 388 -14.28 14.72 -1.96
C GLN A 388 -14.08 15.57 -0.71
N LEU A 389 -15.15 16.16 -0.19
CA LEU A 389 -15.11 16.98 1.02
C LEU A 389 -15.30 16.11 2.27
N ASN A 390 -14.79 16.60 3.40
CA ASN A 390 -15.05 15.98 4.70
C ASN A 390 -16.54 16.04 5.02
N PRO A 391 -17.15 14.93 5.54
CA PRO A 391 -18.57 14.87 5.86
C PRO A 391 -19.01 15.92 6.90
N ASP A 392 -18.13 16.27 7.83
CA ASP A 392 -18.39 17.19 8.93
C ASP A 392 -18.19 18.67 8.56
N GLN A 393 -18.02 18.95 7.27
CA GLN A 393 -17.87 20.32 6.80
C GLN A 393 -19.16 21.09 7.04
N THR A 394 -19.16 22.00 8.04
CA THR A 394 -20.33 22.78 8.46
C THR A 394 -20.64 23.95 7.53
N GLU A 395 -19.66 24.43 6.77
CA GLU A 395 -19.84 25.45 5.76
C GLU A 395 -19.87 24.83 4.36
N ALA A 396 -20.83 25.21 3.56
CA ALA A 396 -20.94 24.76 2.18
C ALA A 396 -19.75 25.34 1.37
N LEU A 397 -18.70 24.57 1.24
CA LEU A 397 -17.55 24.93 0.42
C LEU A 397 -17.84 24.59 -1.04
N ASP A 398 -17.73 25.59 -1.91
CA ASP A 398 -17.95 25.40 -3.34
C ASP A 398 -16.64 25.32 -4.14
N ALA A 399 -16.75 24.93 -5.41
CA ALA A 399 -15.60 24.83 -6.31
C ALA A 399 -14.88 26.17 -6.53
N ALA A 400 -15.58 27.31 -6.43
CA ALA A 400 -14.99 28.62 -6.63
C ALA A 400 -14.11 29.03 -5.42
N GLN A 401 -14.54 28.69 -4.23
CA GLN A 401 -13.77 28.93 -3.00
C GLN A 401 -12.50 28.06 -2.99
N LEU A 402 -12.61 26.77 -3.33
CA LEU A 402 -11.44 25.88 -3.48
C LEU A 402 -10.49 26.38 -4.58
N LEU A 403 -11.01 26.83 -5.71
CA LEU A 403 -10.20 27.44 -6.77
C LEU A 403 -9.47 28.69 -6.29
N SER A 404 -10.12 29.51 -5.48
CA SER A 404 -9.49 30.71 -4.87
C SER A 404 -8.35 30.31 -3.95
N TRP A 405 -8.54 29.28 -3.14
CA TRP A 405 -7.50 28.73 -2.28
C TRP A 405 -6.32 28.17 -3.11
N CYS A 406 -6.60 27.40 -4.19
CA CYS A 406 -5.55 26.90 -5.08
C CYS A 406 -4.71 28.01 -5.69
N LYS A 407 -5.33 29.15 -6.09
CA LYS A 407 -4.60 30.31 -6.63
C LYS A 407 -3.62 30.94 -5.64
N GLN A 408 -3.86 30.81 -4.35
CA GLN A 408 -2.99 31.33 -3.30
C GLN A 408 -1.87 30.37 -2.91
N ASN A 409 -2.06 29.05 -3.16
CA ASN A 409 -1.20 28.00 -2.62
C ASN A 409 -0.46 27.20 -3.70
N MET A 410 -0.76 27.42 -5.00
CA MET A 410 -0.18 26.66 -6.11
C MET A 410 0.36 27.58 -7.21
N ALA A 411 1.39 27.12 -7.91
CA ALA A 411 1.84 27.77 -9.13
C ALA A 411 0.74 27.75 -10.20
N GLY A 412 0.62 28.84 -10.98
CA GLY A 412 -0.51 29.07 -11.89
C GLY A 412 -0.78 27.94 -12.91
N TYR A 413 0.26 27.24 -13.36
CA TYR A 413 0.14 26.11 -14.31
C TYR A 413 -0.31 24.80 -13.62
N LYS A 414 -0.27 24.72 -12.28
CA LYS A 414 -0.71 23.57 -11.48
C LYS A 414 -2.15 23.69 -10.99
N ILE A 415 -2.76 24.89 -11.11
CA ILE A 415 -4.10 25.15 -10.60
C ILE A 415 -5.12 24.32 -11.38
N PRO A 416 -5.84 23.39 -10.74
CA PRO A 416 -6.80 22.53 -11.42
C PRO A 416 -8.16 23.20 -11.60
N GLU A 417 -8.93 22.68 -12.56
CA GLU A 417 -10.38 22.80 -12.51
C GLU A 417 -10.90 21.94 -11.37
N ILE A 418 -11.82 22.45 -10.55
CA ILE A 418 -12.35 21.75 -9.38
C ILE A 418 -13.72 21.15 -9.70
N ARG A 419 -13.85 19.85 -9.43
CA ARG A 419 -15.13 19.12 -9.47
C ARG A 419 -15.36 18.44 -8.14
N ILE A 420 -16.35 18.89 -7.39
CA ILE A 420 -16.72 18.27 -6.11
C ILE A 420 -17.52 16.99 -6.43
N VAL A 421 -17.16 15.90 -5.75
CA VAL A 421 -17.81 14.59 -5.84
C VAL A 421 -18.21 14.09 -4.46
N ASP A 422 -19.29 13.32 -4.39
CA ASP A 422 -19.74 12.74 -3.12
C ASP A 422 -18.72 11.70 -2.62
N GLN A 423 -18.18 10.88 -3.53
CA GLN A 423 -17.21 9.84 -3.20
C GLN A 423 -16.26 9.57 -4.38
N LEU A 424 -15.00 9.33 -4.06
CA LEU A 424 -13.99 8.85 -5.01
C LEU A 424 -14.15 7.32 -5.19
N PRO A 425 -14.07 6.80 -6.44
CA PRO A 425 -14.10 5.37 -6.69
C PRO A 425 -12.79 4.72 -6.22
N LEU A 426 -12.88 3.66 -5.40
CA LEU A 426 -11.71 2.99 -4.82
C LEU A 426 -11.61 1.53 -5.26
N THR A 427 -10.37 1.02 -5.32
CA THR A 427 -10.08 -0.41 -5.42
C THR A 427 -10.33 -1.11 -4.09
N ALA A 428 -10.31 -2.45 -4.08
CA ALA A 428 -10.36 -3.24 -2.84
C ALA A 428 -9.22 -2.93 -1.86
N THR A 429 -8.11 -2.39 -2.34
CA THR A 429 -6.96 -1.96 -1.52
C THR A 429 -7.00 -0.48 -1.12
N GLY A 430 -8.07 0.26 -1.45
CA GLY A 430 -8.24 1.67 -1.10
C GLY A 430 -7.63 2.68 -2.08
N LYS A 431 -7.02 2.25 -3.19
CA LYS A 431 -6.47 3.16 -4.22
C LYS A 431 -7.57 3.75 -5.09
N VAL A 432 -7.44 5.04 -5.44
CA VAL A 432 -8.41 5.69 -6.33
C VAL A 432 -8.35 5.09 -7.74
N GLN A 433 -9.52 4.69 -8.27
CA GLN A 433 -9.68 4.17 -9.62
C GLN A 433 -9.89 5.33 -10.62
N LYS A 434 -8.78 5.99 -11.00
CA LYS A 434 -8.81 7.18 -11.87
C LYS A 434 -9.51 6.94 -13.21
N GLU A 435 -9.46 5.71 -13.74
CA GLU A 435 -10.13 5.37 -15.00
C GLU A 435 -11.66 5.59 -14.94
N GLN A 436 -12.30 5.30 -13.80
CA GLN A 436 -13.73 5.54 -13.62
C GLN A 436 -14.08 7.05 -13.55
N LEU A 437 -13.10 7.91 -13.37
CA LEU A 437 -13.28 9.36 -13.38
C LEU A 437 -13.06 9.97 -14.77
N ARG A 438 -12.41 9.24 -15.70
CA ARG A 438 -12.14 9.73 -17.06
C ARG A 438 -13.41 10.07 -17.82
N ASP A 439 -14.46 9.27 -17.67
CA ASP A 439 -15.75 9.49 -18.32
C ASP A 439 -16.47 10.75 -17.80
N LYS A 440 -15.96 11.31 -16.70
CA LYS A 440 -16.49 12.54 -16.09
C LYS A 440 -15.63 13.78 -16.41
N LEU A 441 -14.55 13.65 -17.24
CA LEU A 441 -13.77 14.78 -17.72
C LEU A 441 -14.51 15.55 -18.85
#